data_b7b907cab02168a141276c19485505a5
#
_entry.id   b7b907cab02168a141276c19485505a5
#
_cell.length_a   1.000
_cell.length_b   1.000
_cell.length_c   1.000
_cell.angle_alpha   90.00
_cell.angle_beta   90.00
_cell.angle_gamma   90.00
#
_symmetry.space_group_name_H-M   'P 1'
#
loop_
_entity.id
_entity.type
_entity.pdbx_description
1 polymer ?
#
loop_
_entity_poly.entity_id
_entity_poly.type
_entity_poly.pdbx_seq_one_letter_code
_entity_poly.pdbx_strand_id
1 'polypeptide(L)'
;MLQTAWLWLLAAGAVEIAMAVSLKFAQGWTRPIPSVLGIVTALASVFLLTHAMRGLPAGTAYAIWTGIGSVGVTVLGVVLFGESMQPARLACIGLVIAGTVGLNFFNAA
;
A
#
# COMPACT_ATOMS: atom_id res chain seq x y z
N MET A 1 10.94 8.52 17.54
CA MET A 1 9.63 9.09 17.14
C MET A 1 9.41 8.98 15.65
N LEU A 2 10.18 9.73 14.86
CA LEU A 2 10.05 9.68 13.41
C LEU A 2 10.34 8.30 12.84
N GLN A 3 11.40 7.63 13.31
CA GLN A 3 11.72 6.28 12.88
C GLN A 3 10.60 5.29 13.19
N THR A 4 9.98 5.43 14.36
CA THR A 4 8.87 4.57 14.74
C THR A 4 7.68 4.78 13.81
N ALA A 5 7.40 6.04 13.45
CA ALA A 5 6.32 6.35 12.52
C ALA A 5 6.56 5.69 11.15
N TRP A 6 7.79 5.70 10.66
CA TRP A 6 8.14 5.05 9.40
C TRP A 6 7.95 3.53 9.46
N LEU A 7 8.30 2.91 10.59
CA LEU A 7 8.09 1.47 10.77
C LEU A 7 6.60 1.13 10.74
N TRP A 8 5.77 1.92 11.41
CA TRP A 8 4.31 1.73 11.35
C TRP A 8 3.80 1.87 9.92
N LEU A 9 4.34 2.84 9.19
CA LEU A 9 3.91 3.12 7.81
C LEU A 9 4.30 1.97 6.87
N LEU A 10 5.51 1.44 7.00
CA LEU A 10 5.95 0.30 6.20
C LEU A 10 5.10 -0.94 6.49
N ALA A 11 4.80 -1.18 7.76
CA ALA A 11 3.94 -2.29 8.15
C ALA A 11 2.53 -2.11 7.57
N ALA A 12 1.99 -0.89 7.64
CA ALA A 12 0.67 -0.59 7.06
C ALA A 12 0.64 -0.85 5.57
N GLY A 13 1.69 -0.44 4.86
CA GLY A 13 1.80 -0.68 3.42
C GLY A 13 1.87 -2.16 3.07
N ALA A 14 2.63 -2.93 3.84
CA ALA A 14 2.73 -4.37 3.62
C ALA A 14 1.38 -5.06 3.83
N VAL A 15 0.65 -4.68 4.86
CA VAL A 15 -0.69 -5.24 5.14
C VAL A 15 -1.68 -4.81 4.07
N GLU A 16 -1.53 -3.59 3.55
CA GLU A 16 -2.38 -3.11 2.44
C GLU A 16 -2.20 -3.97 1.20
N ILE A 17 -0.98 -4.39 0.90
CA ILE A 17 -0.71 -5.28 -0.21
C ILE A 17 -1.46 -6.60 -0.02
N ALA A 18 -1.39 -7.17 1.19
CA ALA A 18 -2.13 -8.39 1.52
C ALA A 18 -3.64 -8.18 1.37
N MET A 19 -4.15 -7.02 1.80
CA MET A 19 -5.55 -6.66 1.64
C MET A 19 -5.96 -6.68 0.16
N ALA A 20 -5.19 -6.01 -0.69
CA ALA A 20 -5.55 -5.89 -2.10
C ALA A 20 -5.53 -7.24 -2.81
N VAL A 21 -4.54 -8.09 -2.50
CA VAL A 21 -4.48 -9.43 -3.06
C VAL A 21 -5.67 -10.26 -2.60
N SER A 22 -6.02 -10.18 -1.32
CA SER A 22 -7.19 -10.89 -0.78
C SER A 22 -8.48 -10.43 -1.46
N LEU A 23 -8.63 -9.12 -1.67
CA LEU A 23 -9.82 -8.58 -2.33
C LEU A 23 -9.91 -9.03 -3.79
N LYS A 24 -8.78 -9.18 -4.46
CA LYS A 24 -8.78 -9.71 -5.83
C LYS A 24 -9.28 -11.15 -5.85
N PHE A 25 -8.83 -11.98 -4.90
CA PHE A 25 -9.28 -13.36 -4.78
C PHE A 25 -10.73 -13.46 -4.31
N ALA A 26 -11.28 -12.43 -3.69
CA ALA A 26 -12.66 -12.41 -3.24
C ALA A 26 -13.68 -12.40 -4.39
N GLN A 27 -13.26 -12.00 -5.58
CA GLN A 27 -14.09 -11.99 -6.79
C GLN A 27 -15.45 -11.32 -6.55
N GLY A 28 -15.39 -10.05 -6.14
CA GLY A 28 -16.61 -9.27 -5.91
C GLY A 28 -17.39 -9.73 -4.69
N TRP A 29 -16.69 -10.17 -3.64
CA TRP A 29 -17.29 -10.62 -2.38
C TRP A 29 -18.01 -11.96 -2.47
N THR A 30 -17.77 -12.71 -3.56
CA THR A 30 -18.43 -14.00 -3.75
C THR A 30 -17.74 -15.14 -3.03
N ARG A 31 -16.48 -14.98 -2.67
CA ARG A 31 -15.71 -16.00 -1.94
C ARG A 31 -15.55 -15.58 -0.49
N PRO A 32 -16.10 -16.35 0.47
CA PRO A 32 -16.14 -15.93 1.88
C PRO A 32 -14.75 -15.74 2.51
N ILE A 33 -13.84 -16.68 2.33
CA ILE A 33 -12.53 -16.64 3.00
C ILE A 33 -11.71 -15.45 2.53
N PRO A 34 -11.46 -15.25 1.22
CA PRO A 34 -10.73 -14.06 0.78
C PRO A 34 -11.43 -12.76 1.14
N SER A 35 -12.76 -12.75 1.15
CA SER A 35 -13.52 -11.54 1.53
C SER A 35 -13.26 -11.17 2.98
N VAL A 36 -13.28 -12.15 3.88
CA VAL A 36 -13.01 -11.91 5.31
C VAL A 36 -11.56 -11.46 5.50
N LEU A 37 -10.61 -12.14 4.83
CA LEU A 37 -9.20 -11.75 4.91
C LEU A 37 -8.98 -10.33 4.41
N GLY A 38 -9.69 -9.94 3.35
CA GLY A 38 -9.61 -8.58 2.82
C GLY A 38 -10.09 -7.56 3.83
N ILE A 39 -11.19 -7.83 4.51
CA ILE A 39 -11.74 -6.94 5.53
C ILE A 39 -10.79 -6.84 6.73
N VAL A 40 -10.30 -7.97 7.22
CA VAL A 40 -9.41 -7.99 8.38
C VAL A 40 -8.12 -7.25 8.09
N THR A 41 -7.51 -7.50 6.93
CA THR A 41 -6.27 -6.81 6.54
C THR A 41 -6.52 -5.34 6.29
N ALA A 42 -7.68 -4.95 5.75
CA ALA A 42 -8.03 -3.55 5.58
C ALA A 42 -8.07 -2.82 6.92
N LEU A 43 -8.75 -3.40 7.90
CA LEU A 43 -8.84 -2.80 9.23
C LEU A 43 -7.46 -2.74 9.89
N ALA A 44 -6.66 -3.79 9.77
CA ALA A 44 -5.33 -3.82 10.34
C ALA A 44 -4.43 -2.77 9.69
N SER A 45 -4.48 -2.62 8.37
CA SER A 45 -3.67 -1.64 7.65
C SER A 45 -4.02 -0.21 8.07
N VAL A 46 -5.30 0.10 8.15
CA VAL A 46 -5.77 1.42 8.57
C VAL A 46 -5.34 1.70 10.02
N PHE A 47 -5.45 0.71 10.89
CA PHE A 47 -4.99 0.84 12.27
C PHE A 47 -3.49 1.21 12.33
N LEU A 48 -2.67 0.49 11.57
CA LEU A 48 -1.23 0.78 11.50
C LEU A 48 -0.95 2.16 10.91
N LEU A 49 -1.71 2.55 9.89
CA LEU A 49 -1.58 3.85 9.26
C LEU A 49 -1.88 4.98 10.26
N THR A 50 -2.89 4.82 11.10
CA THR A 50 -3.22 5.85 12.08
C THR A 50 -2.10 6.03 13.09
N HIS A 51 -1.39 4.97 13.44
CA HIS A 51 -0.23 5.07 14.32
C HIS A 51 0.92 5.81 13.64
N ALA A 52 1.13 5.60 12.34
CA ALA A 52 2.13 6.34 11.58
C ALA A 52 1.82 7.83 11.55
N MET A 53 0.55 8.18 11.49
CA MET A 53 0.12 9.58 11.43
C MET A 53 0.35 10.35 12.73
N ARG A 54 0.70 9.66 13.80
CA ARG A 54 1.08 10.33 15.05
C ARG A 54 2.44 11.01 14.94
N GLY A 55 3.30 10.53 14.05
CA GLY A 55 4.64 11.06 13.86
C GLY A 55 4.90 11.67 12.48
N LEU A 56 3.92 11.63 11.58
CA LEU A 56 4.05 12.12 10.22
C LEU A 56 2.83 12.92 9.83
N PRO A 57 2.98 13.91 8.93
CA PRO A 57 1.81 14.61 8.39
C PRO A 57 0.86 13.61 7.73
N ALA A 58 -0.44 13.83 7.90
CA ALA A 58 -1.45 12.89 7.38
C ALA A 58 -1.34 12.70 5.87
N GLY A 59 -1.14 13.78 5.13
CA GLY A 59 -1.01 13.70 3.68
C GLY A 59 0.22 12.91 3.25
N THR A 60 1.34 13.12 3.92
CA THR A 60 2.57 12.38 3.63
C THR A 60 2.40 10.89 3.93
N ALA A 61 1.87 10.57 5.10
CA ALA A 61 1.65 9.19 5.50
C ALA A 61 0.71 8.48 4.52
N TYR A 62 -0.39 9.13 4.16
CA TYR A 62 -1.37 8.56 3.24
C TYR A 62 -0.79 8.33 1.85
N ALA A 63 -0.04 9.30 1.33
CA ALA A 63 0.56 9.20 0.00
C ALA A 63 1.57 8.06 -0.07
N ILE A 64 2.40 7.91 0.96
CA ILE A 64 3.40 6.85 0.99
C ILE A 64 2.73 5.48 1.18
N TRP A 65 1.74 5.40 2.05
CA TRP A 65 0.96 4.18 2.24
C TRP A 65 0.33 3.71 0.94
N THR A 66 -0.32 4.65 0.23
CA THR A 66 -0.92 4.36 -1.09
C THR A 66 0.15 3.98 -2.11
N GLY A 67 1.30 4.66 -2.08
CA GLY A 67 2.42 4.37 -3.00
C GLY A 67 2.98 2.97 -2.79
N ILE A 68 3.23 2.59 -1.55
CA ILE A 68 3.73 1.24 -1.23
C ILE A 68 2.72 0.19 -1.69
N GLY A 69 1.45 0.41 -1.39
CA GLY A 69 0.39 -0.49 -1.80
C GLY A 69 0.31 -0.64 -3.32
N SER A 70 0.34 0.47 -4.04
CA SER A 70 0.26 0.47 -5.50
C SER A 70 1.39 -0.31 -6.14
N VAL A 71 2.63 -0.07 -5.68
CA VAL A 71 3.79 -0.76 -6.23
C VAL A 71 3.74 -2.24 -5.90
N GLY A 72 3.48 -2.58 -4.64
CA GLY A 72 3.43 -3.98 -4.21
C GLY A 72 2.33 -4.77 -4.91
N VAL A 73 1.14 -4.20 -5.01
CA VAL A 73 0.01 -4.84 -5.69
C VAL A 73 0.30 -5.00 -7.17
N THR A 74 0.98 -4.03 -7.79
CA THR A 74 1.34 -4.15 -9.20
C THR A 74 2.31 -5.29 -9.43
N VAL A 75 3.34 -5.41 -8.58
CA VAL A 75 4.31 -6.50 -8.70
C VAL A 75 3.60 -7.85 -8.53
N LEU A 76 2.80 -7.99 -7.50
CA LEU A 76 2.07 -9.24 -7.25
C LEU A 76 1.01 -9.49 -8.32
N GLY A 77 0.41 -8.45 -8.87
CA GLY A 77 -0.55 -8.59 -9.97
C GLY A 77 0.10 -9.20 -11.19
N VAL A 78 1.31 -8.77 -11.54
CA VAL A 78 2.04 -9.36 -12.66
C VAL A 78 2.39 -10.82 -12.36
N VAL A 79 2.90 -11.10 -11.16
CA VAL A 79 3.37 -12.44 -10.80
C VAL A 79 2.22 -13.42 -10.62
N LEU A 80 1.17 -13.02 -9.90
CA LEU A 80 0.10 -13.93 -9.51
C LEU A 80 -1.06 -13.96 -10.50
N PHE A 81 -1.35 -12.85 -11.17
CA PHE A 81 -2.54 -12.73 -12.01
C PHE A 81 -2.22 -12.50 -13.49
N GLY A 82 -0.94 -12.53 -13.86
CA GLY A 82 -0.52 -12.36 -15.24
C GLY A 82 -0.86 -10.98 -15.81
N GLU A 83 -0.89 -9.95 -14.97
CA GLU A 83 -1.21 -8.61 -15.43
C GLU A 83 -0.11 -8.02 -16.32
N SER A 84 -0.47 -6.97 -17.07
CA SER A 84 0.37 -6.39 -18.10
C SER A 84 1.63 -5.73 -17.54
N MET A 85 2.75 -5.96 -18.22
CA MET A 85 4.01 -5.23 -18.00
C MET A 85 4.20 -4.13 -19.04
N GLN A 86 3.13 -3.56 -19.55
CA GLN A 86 3.18 -2.54 -20.59
C GLN A 86 4.08 -1.37 -20.15
N PRO A 87 4.92 -0.83 -21.05
CA PRO A 87 5.85 0.24 -20.66
C PRO A 87 5.17 1.47 -20.08
N ALA A 88 4.01 1.85 -20.61
CA ALA A 88 3.26 2.99 -20.07
C ALA A 88 2.85 2.76 -18.62
N ARG A 89 2.41 1.54 -18.30
CA ARG A 89 2.04 1.17 -16.94
C ARG A 89 3.24 1.24 -16.01
N LEU A 90 4.37 0.69 -16.44
CA LEU A 90 5.61 0.70 -15.66
C LEU A 90 6.12 2.13 -15.44
N ALA A 91 5.98 2.99 -16.44
CA ALA A 91 6.37 4.39 -16.32
C ALA A 91 5.54 5.10 -15.25
N CYS A 92 4.23 4.87 -15.23
CA CYS A 92 3.34 5.46 -14.22
C CYS A 92 3.67 4.96 -12.82
N ILE A 93 3.98 3.68 -12.68
CA ILE A 93 4.41 3.11 -11.41
C ILE A 93 5.73 3.73 -10.97
N GLY A 94 6.65 3.96 -11.90
CA GLY A 94 7.90 4.66 -11.63
C GLY A 94 7.67 6.05 -11.06
N LEU A 95 6.66 6.76 -11.57
CA LEU A 95 6.29 8.08 -11.04
C LEU A 95 5.79 7.97 -9.59
N VAL A 96 5.02 6.95 -9.27
CA VAL A 96 4.56 6.72 -7.90
C VAL A 96 5.75 6.49 -6.96
N ILE A 97 6.69 5.65 -7.40
CA ILE A 97 7.91 5.39 -6.61
C ILE A 97 8.70 6.68 -6.41
N ALA A 98 8.90 7.45 -7.48
CA ALA A 98 9.64 8.71 -7.42
C ALA A 98 8.97 9.69 -6.46
N GLY A 99 7.65 9.80 -6.51
CA GLY A 99 6.90 10.66 -5.60
C GLY A 99 7.03 10.21 -4.16
N THR A 100 6.97 8.90 -3.91
CA THR A 100 7.11 8.34 -2.57
C THR A 100 8.50 8.63 -1.99
N VAL A 101 9.53 8.41 -2.79
CA VAL A 101 10.92 8.71 -2.38
C VAL A 101 11.09 10.20 -2.13
N GLY A 102 10.52 11.03 -3.01
CA GLY A 102 10.58 12.48 -2.85
C GLY A 102 9.93 12.95 -1.56
N LEU A 103 8.78 12.38 -1.22
CA LEU A 103 8.11 12.71 0.04
C LEU A 103 8.96 12.34 1.25
N ASN A 104 9.64 11.21 1.17
CA ASN A 104 10.55 10.82 2.25
C ASN A 104 11.68 11.84 2.40
N PHE A 105 12.25 12.31 1.28
CA PHE A 105 13.32 13.29 1.28
C PHE A 105 12.88 14.65 1.81
N PHE A 106 11.71 15.10 1.38
CA PHE A 106 11.22 16.45 1.68
C PHE A 106 10.22 16.45 2.83
N ASN A 107 10.18 15.41 3.61
CA ASN A 107 9.25 15.30 4.72
C ASN A 107 9.79 16.10 5.92
N ALA A 108 9.73 17.40 5.82
CA ALA A 108 10.21 18.28 6.87
C ALA A 108 9.03 18.86 7.67
N ALA A 109 7.84 18.64 7.23
CA ALA A 109 6.72 19.29 7.87
C ALA A 109 6.00 18.38 8.80
#